data_ba26a191ac4705fad0b7e6bc5ebf42d4
#
_entry.id   ba26a191ac4705fad0b7e6bc5ebf42d4
#
_cell.length_a   1.000
_cell.length_b   1.000
_cell.length_c   1.000
_cell.angle_alpha   90.00
_cell.angle_beta   90.00
_cell.angle_gamma   90.00
#
_symmetry.space_group_name_H-M   'P 1'
#
loop_
_entity.id
_entity.type
_entity.pdbx_description
1 polymer ?
#
loop_
_entity_poly.entity_id
_entity_poly.type
_entity_poly.pdbx_seq_one_letter_code
_entity_poly.pdbx_strand_id
1 'polypeptide(L)'
;MFESAVRMWRSLFPIYALEAIPPEDHTRGVVVEDRLRFEAKLVAGLGGLPANRVALVRYEELVREPLNTIGGLYEQLQLGGFANVEAPIKVEWGLRGHYTARNALPPERWMRQLEVAWAPVFERYQYASRP
;
A
#
# COMPACT_ATOMS: atom_id res chain seq x y z
N MET A 1 -6.85 -2.21 -1.89
CA MET A 1 -5.67 -3.05 -1.55
C MET A 1 -6.06 -4.46 -1.12
N PHE A 2 -6.90 -4.67 -0.09
CA PHE A 2 -7.26 -6.01 0.42
C PHE A 2 -7.76 -6.98 -0.66
N GLU A 3 -8.84 -6.66 -1.37
CA GLU A 3 -9.38 -7.52 -2.44
C GLU A 3 -8.41 -7.74 -3.61
N SER A 4 -7.49 -6.81 -3.84
CA SER A 4 -6.42 -6.99 -4.82
C SER A 4 -5.43 -8.07 -4.39
N ALA A 5 -5.06 -8.11 -3.10
CA ALA A 5 -4.19 -9.14 -2.54
C ALA A 5 -4.89 -10.52 -2.56
N VAL A 6 -6.16 -10.58 -2.19
CA VAL A 6 -6.96 -11.83 -2.25
C VAL A 6 -6.99 -12.37 -3.69
N ARG A 7 -7.27 -11.53 -4.67
CA ARG A 7 -7.29 -11.93 -6.09
C ARG A 7 -5.92 -12.39 -6.58
N MET A 8 -4.86 -11.70 -6.18
CA MET A 8 -3.49 -12.10 -6.51
C MET A 8 -3.20 -13.51 -6.00
N TRP A 9 -3.44 -13.79 -4.73
CA TRP A 9 -3.23 -15.12 -4.16
C TRP A 9 -4.06 -16.19 -4.86
N ARG A 10 -5.32 -15.92 -5.13
CA ARG A 10 -6.19 -16.85 -5.84
C ARG A 10 -5.74 -17.13 -7.28
N SER A 11 -5.10 -16.19 -7.94
CA SER A 11 -4.51 -16.41 -9.27
C SER A 11 -3.20 -17.20 -9.23
N LEU A 12 -2.47 -17.14 -8.11
CA LEU A 12 -1.21 -17.87 -7.92
C LEU A 12 -1.41 -19.32 -7.44
N PHE A 13 -2.42 -19.58 -6.61
CA PHE A 13 -2.66 -20.92 -6.08
C PHE A 13 -2.76 -22.02 -7.16
N PRO A 14 -3.46 -21.86 -8.31
CA PRO A 14 -3.48 -22.87 -9.35
C PRO A 14 -2.12 -23.23 -9.92
N ILE A 15 -1.15 -22.33 -9.79
CA ILE A 15 0.20 -22.49 -10.35
C ILE A 15 1.16 -23.13 -9.33
N TYR A 16 1.04 -22.75 -8.05
CA TYR A 16 2.03 -23.09 -7.03
C TYR A 16 1.52 -24.03 -5.93
N ALA A 17 0.22 -24.21 -5.81
CA ALA A 17 -0.34 -25.09 -4.77
C ALA A 17 -0.03 -26.55 -5.08
N LEU A 18 0.56 -27.24 -4.13
CA LEU A 18 0.78 -28.70 -4.15
C LEU A 18 -0.44 -29.49 -3.66
N GLU A 19 -1.41 -28.79 -3.08
CA GLU A 19 -2.64 -29.32 -2.50
C GLU A 19 -3.86 -28.58 -3.06
N ALA A 20 -5.04 -28.91 -2.57
CA ALA A 20 -6.27 -28.26 -2.96
C ALA A 20 -6.24 -26.75 -2.69
N ILE A 21 -6.78 -25.96 -3.61
CA ILE A 21 -6.88 -24.51 -3.46
C ILE A 21 -7.77 -24.19 -2.25
N PRO A 22 -7.28 -23.40 -1.29
CA PRO A 22 -8.06 -23.10 -0.10
C PRO A 22 -9.30 -22.26 -0.42
N PRO A 23 -10.36 -22.37 0.40
CA PRO A 23 -11.54 -21.53 0.26
C PRO A 23 -11.17 -20.03 0.30
N GLU A 24 -11.95 -19.21 -0.38
CA GLU A 24 -11.67 -17.77 -0.49
C GLU A 24 -11.64 -17.06 0.87
N ASP A 25 -12.51 -17.46 1.80
CA ASP A 25 -12.50 -16.89 3.16
C ASP A 25 -11.23 -17.23 3.94
N HIS A 26 -10.66 -18.41 3.74
CA HIS A 26 -9.35 -18.75 4.29
C HIS A 26 -8.27 -17.83 3.72
N THR A 27 -8.27 -17.62 2.41
CA THR A 27 -7.34 -16.69 1.76
C THR A 27 -7.47 -15.28 2.31
N ARG A 28 -8.70 -14.80 2.54
CA ARG A 28 -8.94 -13.49 3.17
C ARG A 28 -8.37 -13.41 4.58
N GLY A 29 -8.57 -14.43 5.40
CA GLY A 29 -7.98 -14.52 6.74
C GLY A 29 -6.46 -14.42 6.72
N VAL A 30 -5.81 -15.19 5.86
CA VAL A 30 -4.36 -15.13 5.68
C VAL A 30 -3.89 -13.72 5.27
N VAL A 31 -4.58 -13.07 4.34
CA VAL A 31 -4.22 -11.70 3.91
C VAL A 31 -4.34 -10.70 5.07
N VAL A 32 -5.34 -10.85 5.95
CA VAL A 32 -5.46 -10.00 7.15
C VAL A 32 -4.28 -10.20 8.08
N GLU A 33 -3.97 -11.44 8.42
CA GLU A 33 -2.88 -11.78 9.35
C GLU A 33 -1.50 -11.40 8.80
N ASP A 34 -1.24 -11.67 7.54
CA ASP A 34 0.03 -11.33 6.90
C ASP A 34 0.25 -9.82 6.85
N ARG A 35 -0.81 -9.04 6.62
CA ARG A 35 -0.70 -7.57 6.69
C ARG A 35 -0.34 -7.10 8.08
N LEU A 36 -0.96 -7.61 9.13
CA LEU A 36 -0.63 -7.25 10.51
C LEU A 36 0.79 -7.64 10.88
N ARG A 37 1.21 -8.84 10.48
CA ARG A 37 2.56 -9.35 10.70
C ARG A 37 3.63 -8.52 9.97
N PHE A 38 3.34 -8.15 8.72
CA PHE A 38 4.18 -7.25 7.93
C PHE A 38 4.29 -5.89 8.60
N GLU A 39 3.18 -5.31 9.04
CA GLU A 39 3.13 -4.01 9.68
C GLU A 39 3.94 -3.96 10.97
N ALA A 40 3.81 -4.99 11.80
CA ALA A 40 4.58 -5.10 13.04
C ALA A 40 6.10 -5.13 12.76
N LYS A 41 6.53 -5.90 11.75
CA LYS A 41 7.94 -5.97 11.34
C LYS A 41 8.42 -4.64 10.75
N LEU A 42 7.60 -3.99 9.92
CA LEU A 42 7.92 -2.68 9.34
C LEU A 42 8.14 -1.63 10.43
N VAL A 43 7.22 -1.54 11.38
CA VAL A 43 7.32 -0.60 12.50
C VAL A 43 8.58 -0.85 13.33
N ALA A 44 8.85 -2.11 13.68
CA ALA A 44 10.05 -2.47 14.43
C ALA A 44 11.33 -2.13 13.66
N GLY A 45 11.36 -2.38 12.35
CA GLY A 45 12.51 -2.07 11.51
C GLY A 45 12.75 -0.57 11.28
N LEU A 46 11.68 0.21 11.21
CA LEU A 46 11.79 1.66 10.98
C LEU A 46 12.12 2.44 12.27
N GLY A 47 11.78 1.93 13.43
CA GLY A 47 11.90 2.63 14.72
C GLY A 47 13.35 3.00 15.12
N GLY A 48 14.35 2.36 14.52
CA GLY A 48 15.77 2.65 14.75
C GLY A 48 16.42 3.54 13.69
N LEU A 49 15.68 3.94 12.65
CA LEU A 49 16.24 4.71 11.55
C LEU A 49 16.10 6.23 11.77
N PRO A 50 17.10 7.03 11.41
CA PRO A 50 16.99 8.49 11.44
C PRO A 50 15.87 9.00 10.53
N ALA A 51 15.23 10.10 10.91
CA ALA A 51 14.09 10.67 10.17
C ALA A 51 14.42 11.01 8.71
N ASN A 52 15.67 11.35 8.39
CA ASN A 52 16.14 11.61 7.03
C ASN A 52 16.48 10.36 6.22
N ARG A 53 16.18 9.17 6.73
CA ARG A 53 16.37 7.88 6.04
C ARG A 53 15.06 7.19 5.72
N VAL A 54 13.94 7.72 6.21
CA VAL A 54 12.61 7.13 6.04
C VAL A 54 11.63 8.23 5.68
N ALA A 55 10.89 8.02 4.61
CA ALA A 55 9.75 8.85 4.26
C ALA A 55 8.55 7.97 3.94
N LEU A 56 7.39 8.36 4.43
CA LEU A 56 6.13 7.69 4.15
C LEU A 56 5.36 8.52 3.13
N VAL A 57 4.92 7.86 2.07
CA VAL A 57 4.14 8.49 1.00
C VAL A 57 2.80 7.79 0.90
N ARG A 58 1.74 8.57 0.91
CA ARG A 58 0.40 8.07 0.59
C ARG A 58 0.25 7.95 -0.91
N TYR A 59 -0.23 6.80 -1.34
CA TYR A 59 -0.46 6.53 -2.76
C TYR A 59 -1.38 7.57 -3.42
N GLU A 60 -2.41 7.99 -2.69
CA GLU A 60 -3.38 8.98 -3.15
C GLU A 60 -2.74 10.36 -3.40
N GLU A 61 -1.78 10.75 -2.57
CA GLU A 61 -1.01 11.99 -2.74
C GLU A 61 -0.07 11.88 -3.93
N LEU A 62 0.63 10.76 -4.04
CA LEU A 62 1.52 10.51 -5.17
C LEU A 62 0.78 10.54 -6.51
N VAL A 63 -0.43 9.98 -6.58
CA VAL A 63 -1.25 9.98 -7.80
C VAL A 63 -1.81 11.36 -8.12
N ARG A 64 -2.22 12.12 -7.10
CA ARG A 64 -2.80 13.44 -7.27
C ARG A 64 -1.75 14.50 -7.64
N GLU A 65 -0.62 14.49 -6.95
CA GLU A 65 0.41 15.53 -7.04
C GLU A 65 1.83 14.92 -7.06
N PRO A 66 2.18 14.16 -8.12
CA PRO A 66 3.41 13.37 -8.15
C PRO A 66 4.68 14.19 -7.97
N LEU A 67 4.76 15.37 -8.61
CA LEU A 67 5.94 16.20 -8.54
C LEU A 67 6.16 16.79 -7.15
N ASN A 68 5.09 17.31 -6.54
CA ASN A 68 5.16 17.86 -5.18
C ASN A 68 5.50 16.75 -4.18
N THR A 69 4.88 15.58 -4.33
CA THR A 69 5.12 14.44 -3.44
C THR A 69 6.56 13.94 -3.54
N ILE A 70 7.08 13.76 -4.76
CA ILE A 70 8.46 13.30 -4.97
C ILE A 70 9.46 14.39 -4.59
N GLY A 71 9.17 15.66 -4.89
CA GLY A 71 10.00 16.80 -4.44
C GLY A 71 10.15 16.83 -2.92
N GLY A 72 9.04 16.70 -2.18
CA GLY A 72 9.07 16.60 -0.73
C GLY A 72 9.89 15.41 -0.20
N LEU A 73 9.88 14.26 -0.91
CA LEU A 73 10.77 13.14 -0.57
C LEU A 73 12.25 13.50 -0.71
N TYR A 74 12.62 14.19 -1.81
CA TYR A 74 13.99 14.62 -2.03
C TYR A 74 14.47 15.58 -0.94
N GLU A 75 13.61 16.48 -0.49
CA GLU A 75 13.90 17.40 0.61
C GLU A 75 14.02 16.68 1.96
N GLN A 76 13.01 15.87 2.32
CA GLN A 76 12.98 15.15 3.59
C GLN A 76 14.17 14.20 3.75
N LEU A 77 14.51 13.44 2.69
CA LEU A 77 15.59 12.48 2.68
C LEU A 77 16.96 13.12 2.35
N GLN A 78 17.00 14.42 2.10
CA GLN A 78 18.22 15.17 1.76
C GLN A 78 18.98 14.58 0.56
N LEU A 79 18.24 14.11 -0.47
CA LEU A 79 18.85 13.45 -1.63
C LEU A 79 19.56 14.43 -2.56
N GLY A 80 19.11 15.68 -2.62
CA GLY A 80 19.60 16.69 -3.57
C GLY A 80 19.22 16.38 -5.02
N GLY A 81 19.47 17.33 -5.91
CA GLY A 81 19.37 17.10 -7.36
C GLY A 81 17.96 16.84 -7.91
N PHE A 82 16.89 17.20 -7.21
CA PHE A 82 15.51 17.02 -7.69
C PHE A 82 15.28 17.64 -9.08
N ALA A 83 15.88 18.81 -9.35
CA ALA A 83 15.76 19.48 -10.63
C ALA A 83 16.19 18.60 -11.83
N ASN A 84 17.10 17.64 -11.62
CA ASN A 84 17.57 16.74 -12.68
C ASN A 84 16.54 15.64 -13.04
N VAL A 85 15.63 15.32 -12.13
CA VAL A 85 14.63 14.26 -12.30
C VAL A 85 13.21 14.80 -12.53
N GLU A 86 13.00 16.08 -12.30
CA GLU A 86 11.68 16.72 -12.43
C GLU A 86 11.10 16.57 -13.86
N ALA A 87 11.89 16.85 -14.88
CA ALA A 87 11.45 16.76 -16.27
C ALA A 87 11.17 15.31 -16.70
N PRO A 88 12.04 14.33 -16.44
CA PRO A 88 11.72 12.90 -16.64
C PRO A 88 10.43 12.45 -15.94
N ILE A 89 10.19 12.85 -14.70
CA ILE A 89 8.98 12.49 -13.95
C ILE A 89 7.73 13.06 -14.64
N LYS A 90 7.77 14.31 -15.09
CA LYS A 90 6.65 14.93 -15.84
C LYS A 90 6.30 14.14 -17.10
N VAL A 91 7.30 13.73 -17.85
CA VAL A 91 7.12 12.96 -19.10
C VAL A 91 6.50 11.59 -18.79
N GLU A 92 7.08 10.83 -17.87
CA GLU A 92 6.59 9.50 -17.49
C GLU A 92 5.16 9.55 -16.95
N TRP A 93 4.85 10.55 -16.12
CA TRP A 93 3.52 10.69 -15.57
C TRP A 93 2.48 11.05 -16.64
N GLY A 94 2.85 11.91 -17.57
CA GLY A 94 2.00 12.26 -18.73
C GLY A 94 1.71 11.06 -19.65
N LEU A 95 2.66 10.14 -19.81
CA LEU A 95 2.50 8.94 -20.64
C LEU A 95 1.62 7.86 -20.00
N ARG A 96 1.55 7.80 -18.66
CA ARG A 96 0.80 6.74 -17.96
C ARG A 96 -0.72 6.89 -18.03
N GLY A 97 -1.22 8.04 -18.45
CA GLY A 97 -2.67 8.32 -18.46
C GLY A 97 -3.28 8.29 -17.06
N HIS A 98 -4.58 8.44 -16.96
CA HIS A 98 -5.29 8.35 -15.69
C HIS A 98 -5.47 6.87 -15.28
N TYR A 99 -4.54 6.34 -14.49
CA TYR A 99 -4.75 5.04 -13.85
C TYR A 99 -5.89 5.14 -12.85
N THR A 100 -7.00 4.51 -13.17
CA THR A 100 -8.12 4.36 -12.24
C THR A 100 -7.96 3.05 -11.48
N ALA A 101 -7.68 3.14 -10.18
CA ALA A 101 -7.63 1.96 -9.33
C ALA A 101 -9.00 1.28 -9.31
N ARG A 102 -9.08 0.01 -9.69
CA ARG A 102 -10.29 -0.79 -9.53
C ARG A 102 -10.44 -1.16 -8.06
N ASN A 103 -11.06 -0.29 -7.29
CA ASN A 103 -11.35 -0.53 -5.88
C ASN A 103 -12.58 -1.45 -5.74
N ALA A 104 -12.36 -2.76 -5.84
CA ALA A 104 -13.37 -3.71 -5.40
C ALA A 104 -13.48 -3.64 -3.87
N LEU A 105 -14.69 -3.43 -3.37
CA LEU A 105 -14.96 -3.49 -1.94
C LEU A 105 -15.07 -4.95 -1.50
N PRO A 106 -14.54 -5.30 -0.33
CA PRO A 106 -14.74 -6.63 0.25
C PRO A 106 -16.21 -6.82 0.64
N PRO A 107 -16.67 -8.06 0.78
CA PRO A 107 -17.98 -8.34 1.36
C PRO A 107 -18.14 -7.68 2.72
N GLU A 108 -19.36 -7.24 3.07
CA GLU A 108 -19.65 -6.44 4.27
C GLU A 108 -19.09 -7.04 5.57
N ARG A 109 -19.20 -8.37 5.72
CA ARG A 109 -18.65 -9.09 6.89
C ARG A 109 -17.13 -8.89 7.01
N TRP A 110 -16.40 -8.86 5.88
CA TRP A 110 -14.97 -8.64 5.84
C TRP A 110 -14.61 -7.18 6.04
N MET A 111 -15.45 -6.24 5.61
CA MET A 111 -15.25 -4.83 5.90
C MET A 111 -15.22 -4.57 7.41
N ARG A 112 -16.21 -5.09 8.16
CA ARG A 112 -16.23 -4.96 9.62
C ARG A 112 -15.02 -5.63 10.30
N GLN A 113 -14.61 -6.79 9.84
CA GLN A 113 -13.41 -7.45 10.37
C GLN A 113 -12.13 -6.65 10.10
N LEU A 114 -12.00 -6.07 8.89
CA LEU A 114 -10.86 -5.24 8.52
C LEU A 114 -10.80 -3.94 9.32
N GLU A 115 -11.94 -3.29 9.55
CA GLU A 115 -12.03 -2.09 10.38
C GLU A 115 -11.49 -2.34 11.79
N VAL A 116 -11.85 -3.47 12.38
CA VAL A 116 -11.35 -3.85 13.71
C VAL A 116 -9.89 -4.28 13.66
N ALA A 117 -9.54 -5.22 12.78
CA ALA A 117 -8.21 -5.81 12.74
C ALA A 117 -7.12 -4.82 12.30
N TRP A 118 -7.46 -3.92 11.37
CA TRP A 118 -6.51 -2.95 10.82
C TRP A 118 -6.65 -1.53 11.41
N ALA A 119 -7.46 -1.34 12.44
CA ALA A 119 -7.61 -0.06 13.10
C ALA A 119 -6.26 0.62 13.43
N PRO A 120 -5.26 -0.08 14.04
CA PRO A 120 -3.96 0.53 14.32
C PRO A 120 -3.19 0.93 13.04
N VAL A 121 -3.41 0.22 11.93
CA VAL A 121 -2.80 0.54 10.63
C VAL A 121 -3.45 1.79 10.03
N PHE A 122 -4.78 1.88 10.05
CA PHE A 122 -5.51 3.04 9.57
C PHE A 122 -5.15 4.31 10.36
N GLU A 123 -5.09 4.20 11.67
CA GLU A 123 -4.71 5.29 12.57
C GLU A 123 -3.28 5.78 12.28
N ARG A 124 -2.31 4.85 12.19
CA ARG A 124 -0.91 5.17 11.89
C ARG A 124 -0.72 5.94 10.59
N TYR A 125 -1.41 5.52 9.53
CA TYR A 125 -1.29 6.15 8.22
C TYR A 125 -2.39 7.18 7.94
N GLN A 126 -3.13 7.59 8.97
CA GLN A 126 -4.17 8.62 8.90
C GLN A 126 -5.22 8.35 7.82
N TYR A 127 -5.54 7.07 7.59
CA TYR A 127 -6.71 6.72 6.82
C TYR A 127 -7.94 6.85 7.71
N ALA A 128 -8.88 7.70 7.32
CA ALA A 128 -10.16 7.78 8.01
C ALA A 128 -10.84 6.40 7.98
N SER A 129 -11.17 5.85 9.14
CA SER A 129 -12.19 4.81 9.21
C SER A 129 -13.44 5.37 8.54
N ARG A 130 -13.99 4.66 7.56
CA ARG A 130 -15.22 5.10 6.92
C ARG A 130 -16.31 5.29 7.98
N PRO A 131 -17.07 6.39 7.91
CA PRO A 131 -18.25 6.56 8.76
C PRO A 131 -19.29 5.47 8.49
#